data_d550f1d31e1a58a264dc2ee143706767
#
_entry.id   d550f1d31e1a58a264dc2ee143706767
#
_cell.length_a   1.000
_cell.length_b   1.000
_cell.length_c   1.000
_cell.angle_alpha   90.00
_cell.angle_beta   90.00
_cell.angle_gamma   90.00
#
_symmetry.space_group_name_H-M   'P 1'
#
loop_
_entity.id
_entity.type
_entity.pdbx_description
1 polymer ?
#
loop_
_entity_poly.entity_id
_entity_poly.type
_entity_poly.pdbx_seq_one_letter_code
_entity_poly.pdbx_strand_id
1 'polypeptide(L)'
;PADDGASVLGVAKAAPADDVLWDEEHWIDDIPMRPVGSSKRIEADDDDDAIQPTSRRPPSPPPQAEREAPRRPAASTSRGAQLLRLLLADAKWQLLSLRHRLRRELRSWRGLPVGDDKRTIVLNDAAANVNDDYDSNQVMTNKYNLVTFVPVFLVEQFSKYANLFFLFIGCIQQIPGVSPTNRWTTLVPLAIVLLIAAAKEISEDWQRYTADMEMNAHLVPVLDVSSGTWVSRAWREVRVGDIVRVSRDEFFPADLVLLSSSEPEGLAYVETANLDGETNLKVKQALPLTAPLVSATRVSSLRGTLSCEAPNNSLYTFDGTLDVPGQAPRPVGPDQLLLRGAQLRNAPWVYGLVVFTGHDTKLLQNATKTPLKRTRVDKQVNSLILSLFVLMLALAIVCSIGALIASRSARRNALYL
;
A
#
# COMPACT_ATOMS: atom_id res chain seq x y z
N PRO A 1 -54.64 -38.60 -32.86
CA PRO A 1 -54.21 -37.72 -33.88
C PRO A 1 -53.56 -36.50 -33.27
N ALA A 2 -52.33 -36.43 -33.47
CA ALA A 2 -51.55 -35.37 -34.06
C ALA A 2 -51.83 -33.93 -33.51
N ASP A 3 -50.87 -33.24 -33.00
CA ASP A 3 -50.08 -32.30 -33.76
C ASP A 3 -49.07 -31.59 -32.90
N ASP A 4 -47.88 -31.61 -33.32
CA ASP A 4 -46.82 -30.66 -33.57
C ASP A 4 -46.91 -29.27 -32.92
N GLY A 5 -45.88 -28.90 -32.19
CA GLY A 5 -45.60 -27.56 -31.73
C GLY A 5 -44.11 -27.30 -31.65
N ALA A 6 -43.53 -26.84 -32.75
CA ALA A 6 -42.14 -26.52 -32.92
C ALA A 6 -41.67 -25.37 -32.02
N SER A 7 -40.55 -25.59 -31.35
CA SER A 7 -39.76 -24.60 -30.63
C SER A 7 -39.01 -23.68 -31.59
N VAL A 8 -39.21 -22.38 -31.48
CA VAL A 8 -38.41 -21.35 -32.13
C VAL A 8 -37.41 -20.80 -31.12
N LEU A 9 -36.17 -21.22 -31.26
CA LEU A 9 -35.01 -20.61 -30.63
C LEU A 9 -34.70 -19.27 -31.33
N GLY A 10 -35.06 -18.17 -30.68
CA GLY A 10 -34.64 -16.83 -31.08
C GLY A 10 -33.21 -16.54 -30.55
N VAL A 11 -32.26 -16.62 -31.44
CA VAL A 11 -30.89 -16.13 -31.20
C VAL A 11 -30.93 -14.61 -31.22
N ALA A 12 -30.83 -13.99 -30.05
CA ALA A 12 -30.62 -12.55 -29.93
C ALA A 12 -29.16 -12.21 -30.30
N LYS A 13 -29.03 -11.56 -31.46
CA LYS A 13 -27.77 -10.91 -31.89
C LYS A 13 -27.41 -9.83 -30.90
N ALA A 14 -26.21 -9.95 -30.29
CA ALA A 14 -25.59 -8.89 -29.51
C ALA A 14 -25.28 -7.69 -30.42
N ALA A 15 -25.80 -6.53 -30.05
CA ALA A 15 -25.44 -5.25 -30.64
C ALA A 15 -24.02 -4.83 -30.13
N PRO A 16 -23.22 -4.09 -30.94
CA PRO A 16 -21.91 -3.63 -30.52
C PRO A 16 -22.05 -2.58 -29.42
N ALA A 17 -21.20 -2.70 -28.41
CA ALA A 17 -21.08 -1.73 -27.33
C ALA A 17 -20.55 -0.41 -27.91
N ASP A 18 -21.43 0.56 -28.03
CA ASP A 18 -21.07 1.94 -28.31
C ASP A 18 -20.34 2.56 -27.10
N ASP A 19 -19.26 3.26 -27.42
CA ASP A 19 -18.38 4.03 -26.56
C ASP A 19 -19.17 4.92 -25.59
N VAL A 20 -19.25 4.52 -24.32
CA VAL A 20 -19.55 5.44 -23.23
C VAL A 20 -18.23 6.12 -22.84
N LEU A 21 -18.05 7.32 -23.35
CA LEU A 21 -17.03 8.28 -22.91
C LEU A 21 -17.24 8.57 -21.43
N TRP A 22 -16.47 7.88 -20.57
CA TRP A 22 -16.26 8.33 -19.22
C TRP A 22 -15.10 9.32 -19.23
N ASP A 23 -15.39 10.58 -19.00
CA ASP A 23 -14.42 11.61 -18.65
C ASP A 23 -13.75 11.24 -17.31
N GLU A 24 -12.64 10.51 -17.39
CA GLU A 24 -11.77 10.20 -16.28
C GLU A 24 -10.65 11.26 -16.13
N GLU A 25 -11.00 12.50 -15.97
CA GLU A 25 -10.08 13.53 -15.47
C GLU A 25 -10.63 14.02 -14.13
N HIS A 26 -10.39 13.33 -12.99
CA HIS A 26 -10.44 14.01 -11.66
C HIS A 26 -10.32 13.10 -10.44
N TRP A 27 -9.61 11.97 -10.45
CA TRP A 27 -9.68 11.08 -9.27
C TRP A 27 -8.35 10.61 -8.66
N ILE A 28 -7.18 11.18 -8.96
CA ILE A 28 -5.91 10.69 -8.35
C ILE A 28 -5.04 11.76 -7.68
N ASP A 29 -5.34 13.05 -7.81
CA ASP A 29 -4.47 14.11 -7.23
C ASP A 29 -4.97 14.74 -5.92
N ASP A 30 -6.15 14.36 -5.39
CA ASP A 30 -6.71 14.93 -4.18
C ASP A 30 -7.05 13.87 -3.12
N ILE A 31 -6.02 13.21 -2.54
CA ILE A 31 -6.12 12.73 -1.17
C ILE A 31 -5.33 13.73 -0.31
N PRO A 32 -5.98 14.74 0.28
CA PRO A 32 -5.32 15.62 1.22
C PRO A 32 -5.13 14.84 2.52
N MET A 33 -3.94 14.34 2.74
CA MET A 33 -3.46 14.01 4.09
C MET A 33 -3.37 15.33 4.87
N ARG A 34 -4.44 15.70 5.56
CA ARG A 34 -4.41 16.84 6.49
C ARG A 34 -3.55 16.49 7.68
N PRO A 35 -2.55 17.31 8.02
CA PRO A 35 -1.88 17.19 9.30
C PRO A 35 -2.86 17.57 10.40
N VAL A 36 -2.98 16.71 11.39
CA VAL A 36 -3.70 16.97 12.65
C VAL A 36 -2.91 18.03 13.43
N GLY A 37 -3.50 19.22 13.55
CA GLY A 37 -3.01 20.21 14.50
C GLY A 37 -3.14 21.65 14.08
N SER A 38 -4.30 22.26 14.32
CA SER A 38 -4.39 23.57 14.97
C SER A 38 -5.87 23.95 15.16
N SER A 39 -6.26 23.97 16.41
CA SER A 39 -7.52 24.53 16.92
C SER A 39 -7.56 26.01 16.60
N LYS A 40 -8.39 26.45 15.66
CA LYS A 40 -8.78 27.86 15.51
C LYS A 40 -9.94 28.16 16.44
N ARG A 41 -9.69 29.09 17.36
CA ARG A 41 -10.65 29.79 18.19
C ARG A 41 -11.69 30.46 17.29
N ILE A 42 -12.97 30.18 17.49
CA ILE A 42 -14.09 30.91 16.93
C ILE A 42 -14.44 31.97 17.96
N GLU A 43 -14.31 33.24 17.59
CA GLU A 43 -14.87 34.37 18.30
C GLU A 43 -16.38 34.33 18.08
N ALA A 44 -17.13 34.36 19.18
CA ALA A 44 -18.57 34.54 19.17
C ALA A 44 -18.85 35.99 19.57
N ASP A 45 -19.64 36.66 18.77
CA ASP A 45 -20.23 37.98 19.03
C ASP A 45 -21.28 37.89 20.15
N ASP A 46 -21.23 38.91 20.97
CA ASP A 46 -22.16 39.20 22.07
C ASP A 46 -23.56 39.54 21.55
N ASP A 47 -24.61 39.08 22.24
CA ASP A 47 -25.75 39.91 22.57
C ASP A 47 -26.53 39.36 23.77
N ASP A 48 -26.82 40.27 24.69
CA ASP A 48 -27.44 40.26 25.95
C ASP A 48 -28.70 39.39 26.14
N ASP A 49 -28.80 38.66 27.31
CA ASP A 49 -29.82 38.99 28.27
C ASP A 49 -29.61 38.25 29.62
N ALA A 50 -29.78 39.01 30.67
CA ALA A 50 -29.51 38.68 32.04
C ALA A 50 -30.54 37.71 32.67
N ILE A 51 -30.06 36.61 33.28
CA ILE A 51 -30.71 36.01 34.47
C ILE A 51 -29.63 35.43 35.40
N GLN A 52 -29.45 35.99 36.59
CA GLN A 52 -28.60 35.41 37.63
C GLN A 52 -29.28 34.19 38.29
N PRO A 53 -28.51 33.14 38.60
CA PRO A 53 -28.71 32.37 39.80
C PRO A 53 -27.42 32.18 40.61
N THR A 54 -27.58 32.49 41.85
CA THR A 54 -26.88 32.14 43.09
C THR A 54 -25.73 31.12 43.01
N SER A 55 -24.61 31.61 43.53
CA SER A 55 -23.36 30.91 43.81
C SER A 55 -23.48 29.64 44.64
N ARG A 56 -23.07 28.50 44.09
CA ARG A 56 -22.45 27.42 44.87
C ARG A 56 -21.13 27.04 44.17
N ARG A 57 -20.01 27.34 44.85
CA ARG A 57 -18.67 26.90 44.46
C ARG A 57 -18.61 25.36 44.46
N PRO A 58 -18.18 24.71 43.42
CA PRO A 58 -17.83 23.29 43.47
C PRO A 58 -16.53 23.08 44.29
N PRO A 59 -16.38 21.93 44.95
CA PRO A 59 -15.20 21.62 45.73
C PRO A 59 -13.97 21.51 44.82
N SER A 60 -12.82 22.00 45.33
CA SER A 60 -11.52 21.92 44.68
C SER A 60 -11.11 20.48 44.37
N PRO A 61 -10.55 20.21 43.17
CA PRO A 61 -10.05 18.88 42.83
C PRO A 61 -8.84 18.53 43.73
N PRO A 62 -8.64 17.22 44.01
CA PRO A 62 -7.49 16.75 44.78
C PRO A 62 -6.18 17.07 44.08
N PRO A 63 -5.04 17.22 44.81
CA PRO A 63 -3.75 17.55 44.24
C PRO A 63 -3.33 16.49 43.21
N GLN A 64 -3.07 16.94 42.00
CA GLN A 64 -2.54 16.09 40.95
C GLN A 64 -1.14 15.62 41.38
N ALA A 65 -0.97 14.31 41.57
CA ALA A 65 0.32 13.69 41.71
C ALA A 65 1.14 14.09 40.45
N GLU A 66 2.28 14.71 40.67
CA GLU A 66 3.25 15.04 39.64
C GLU A 66 3.54 13.79 38.79
N ARG A 67 3.06 13.78 37.56
CA ARG A 67 3.48 12.80 36.58
C ARG A 67 4.94 13.11 36.26
N GLU A 68 5.85 12.33 36.83
CA GLU A 68 7.23 12.31 36.38
C GLU A 68 7.23 12.09 34.85
N ALA A 69 7.68 13.10 34.14
CA ALA A 69 7.95 12.98 32.71
C ALA A 69 8.95 11.84 32.49
N PRO A 70 8.76 10.96 31.51
CA PRO A 70 9.69 9.88 31.27
C PRO A 70 11.06 10.48 30.97
N ARG A 71 12.05 10.14 31.83
CA ARG A 71 13.46 10.53 31.67
C ARG A 71 13.92 10.10 30.29
N ARG A 72 14.25 11.07 29.45
CA ARG A 72 14.93 10.83 28.16
C ARG A 72 16.22 10.07 28.46
N PRO A 73 16.47 8.94 27.81
CA PRO A 73 17.75 8.27 27.95
C PRO A 73 18.85 9.19 27.39
N ALA A 74 19.79 9.55 28.23
CA ALA A 74 20.99 10.22 27.82
C ALA A 74 21.87 9.25 27.04
N ALA A 75 21.93 9.40 25.73
CA ALA A 75 22.95 8.78 24.91
C ALA A 75 23.21 9.68 23.70
N SER A 76 24.34 10.35 23.72
CA SER A 76 24.98 11.00 22.59
C SER A 76 25.52 9.96 21.60
N THR A 77 24.65 9.19 21.00
CA THR A 77 24.97 8.46 19.77
C THR A 77 24.82 9.43 18.63
N SER A 78 25.89 9.65 17.87
CA SER A 78 25.88 10.58 16.74
C SER A 78 24.68 10.25 15.84
N ARG A 79 23.95 11.27 15.36
CA ARG A 79 22.77 11.11 14.47
C ARG A 79 23.08 10.16 13.30
N GLY A 80 24.34 10.12 12.83
CA GLY A 80 24.80 9.20 11.79
C GLY A 80 24.77 7.72 12.20
N ALA A 81 25.14 7.40 13.45
CA ALA A 81 25.11 6.01 13.92
C ALA A 81 23.67 5.51 14.16
N GLN A 82 22.75 6.39 14.55
CA GLN A 82 21.32 6.07 14.66
C GLN A 82 20.70 5.83 13.27
N LEU A 83 20.99 6.71 12.31
CA LEU A 83 20.58 6.54 10.92
C LEU A 83 21.11 5.24 10.31
N LEU A 84 22.39 4.93 10.54
CA LEU A 84 23.00 3.70 10.03
C LEU A 84 22.35 2.45 10.65
N ARG A 85 22.04 2.45 11.94
CA ARG A 85 21.33 1.33 12.60
C ARG A 85 19.92 1.17 12.07
N LEU A 86 19.20 2.27 11.81
CA LEU A 86 17.87 2.24 11.21
C LEU A 86 17.92 1.68 9.79
N LEU A 87 18.86 2.14 8.96
CA LEU A 87 19.06 1.65 7.60
C LEU A 87 19.45 0.16 7.57
N LEU A 88 20.30 -0.29 8.49
CA LEU A 88 20.69 -1.70 8.58
C LEU A 88 19.55 -2.60 9.08
N ALA A 89 18.76 -2.11 10.04
CA ALA A 89 17.55 -2.81 10.49
C ALA A 89 16.54 -2.92 9.34
N ASP A 90 16.33 -1.84 8.60
CA ASP A 90 15.43 -1.80 7.45
C ASP A 90 15.91 -2.72 6.32
N ALA A 91 17.21 -2.72 6.00
CA ALA A 91 17.79 -3.64 5.01
C ALA A 91 17.58 -5.12 5.39
N LYS A 92 17.66 -5.47 6.67
CA LYS A 92 17.39 -6.82 7.15
C LYS A 92 15.92 -7.22 6.92
N TRP A 93 14.98 -6.32 7.21
CA TRP A 93 13.55 -6.55 6.99
C TRP A 93 13.21 -6.62 5.50
N GLN A 94 13.84 -5.78 4.68
CA GLN A 94 13.70 -5.84 3.22
C GLN A 94 14.18 -7.19 2.64
N LEU A 95 15.29 -7.72 3.15
CA LEU A 95 15.79 -9.04 2.74
C LEU A 95 14.83 -10.16 3.15
N LEU A 96 14.23 -10.08 4.33
CA LEU A 96 13.23 -11.06 4.79
C LEU A 96 11.97 -11.01 3.93
N SER A 97 11.44 -9.82 3.64
CA SER A 97 10.26 -9.67 2.78
C SER A 97 10.51 -10.11 1.34
N LEU A 98 11.72 -9.83 0.80
CA LEU A 98 12.15 -10.31 -0.51
C LEU A 98 12.21 -11.84 -0.55
N ARG A 99 12.74 -12.46 0.51
CA ARG A 99 12.80 -13.93 0.64
C ARG A 99 11.40 -14.54 0.64
N HIS A 100 10.43 -13.93 1.34
CA HIS A 100 9.04 -14.39 1.34
C HIS A 100 8.38 -14.24 -0.04
N ARG A 101 8.59 -13.10 -0.72
CA ARG A 101 8.08 -12.88 -2.10
C ARG A 101 8.66 -13.90 -3.07
N LEU A 102 9.98 -14.07 -3.06
CA LEU A 102 10.65 -15.06 -3.91
C LEU A 102 10.18 -16.50 -3.65
N ARG A 103 9.96 -16.88 -2.39
CA ARG A 103 9.41 -18.18 -2.06
C ARG A 103 7.99 -18.38 -2.62
N ARG A 104 7.11 -17.37 -2.51
CA ARG A 104 5.77 -17.42 -3.09
C ARG A 104 5.80 -17.51 -4.61
N GLU A 105 6.62 -16.69 -5.28
CA GLU A 105 6.79 -16.74 -6.73
C GLU A 105 7.37 -18.09 -7.20
N LEU A 106 8.34 -18.64 -6.48
CA LEU A 106 8.92 -19.95 -6.80
C LEU A 106 7.91 -21.10 -6.58
N ARG A 107 7.03 -21.02 -5.58
CA ARG A 107 5.94 -21.98 -5.39
C ARG A 107 4.93 -21.90 -6.53
N SER A 108 4.52 -20.69 -6.91
CA SER A 108 3.63 -20.44 -8.05
C SER A 108 4.25 -20.97 -9.36
N TRP A 109 5.54 -20.74 -9.56
CA TRP A 109 6.26 -21.21 -10.77
C TRP A 109 6.41 -22.74 -10.82
N ARG A 110 6.45 -23.41 -9.66
CA ARG A 110 6.52 -24.87 -9.57
C ARG A 110 5.16 -25.56 -9.70
N GLY A 111 4.08 -24.80 -9.94
CA GLY A 111 2.73 -25.36 -10.06
C GLY A 111 2.26 -26.05 -8.77
N LEU A 112 2.91 -25.79 -7.64
CA LEU A 112 2.40 -26.20 -6.35
C LEU A 112 1.14 -25.40 -6.08
N PRO A 113 0.00 -26.01 -5.71
CA PRO A 113 -1.19 -25.27 -5.41
C PRO A 113 -0.81 -24.20 -4.37
N VAL A 114 -1.04 -22.95 -4.71
CA VAL A 114 -1.11 -21.86 -3.73
C VAL A 114 -2.33 -22.25 -2.92
N GLY A 115 -2.07 -22.81 -1.72
CA GLY A 115 -3.03 -23.66 -1.06
C GLY A 115 -4.38 -23.01 -0.88
N ASP A 116 -5.38 -23.79 -1.16
CA ASP A 116 -6.71 -23.71 -0.58
C ASP A 116 -6.63 -24.02 0.94
N ASP A 117 -5.45 -23.78 1.50
CA ASP A 117 -5.10 -24.15 2.87
C ASP A 117 -5.71 -23.12 3.81
N LYS A 118 -6.80 -23.53 4.45
CA LYS A 118 -7.37 -22.81 5.58
C LYS A 118 -6.25 -22.49 6.57
N ARG A 119 -6.19 -21.21 6.97
CA ARG A 119 -5.25 -20.76 7.98
C ARG A 119 -5.78 -21.11 9.36
N THR A 120 -4.98 -21.78 10.17
CA THR A 120 -5.33 -22.12 11.56
C THR A 120 -4.48 -21.28 12.50
N ILE A 121 -5.13 -20.54 13.39
CA ILE A 121 -4.52 -19.63 14.37
C ILE A 121 -4.90 -20.14 15.76
N VAL A 122 -3.89 -20.38 16.60
CA VAL A 122 -4.10 -20.79 17.99
C VAL A 122 -4.20 -19.53 18.87
N LEU A 123 -5.28 -19.41 19.64
CA LEU A 123 -5.50 -18.27 20.50
C LEU A 123 -4.55 -18.29 21.69
N ASN A 124 -3.94 -17.13 21.96
CA ASN A 124 -3.03 -16.93 23.09
C ASN A 124 -1.84 -17.90 23.15
N ASP A 125 -1.40 -18.41 22.00
CA ASP A 125 -0.17 -19.19 21.88
C ASP A 125 0.69 -18.62 20.75
N ALA A 126 1.56 -17.68 21.11
CA ALA A 126 2.45 -17.05 20.16
C ALA A 126 3.47 -18.03 19.55
N ALA A 127 3.84 -19.09 20.27
CA ALA A 127 4.82 -20.08 19.78
C ALA A 127 4.19 -20.97 18.71
N ALA A 128 2.94 -21.40 18.90
CA ALA A 128 2.20 -22.19 17.93
C ALA A 128 1.91 -21.42 16.64
N ASN A 129 1.81 -20.08 16.72
CA ASN A 129 1.54 -19.19 15.57
C ASN A 129 2.80 -18.74 14.83
N VAL A 130 4.00 -19.15 15.26
CA VAL A 130 5.23 -18.88 14.51
C VAL A 130 5.24 -19.72 13.25
N ASN A 131 4.85 -19.12 12.14
CA ASN A 131 4.90 -19.73 10.83
C ASN A 131 5.66 -18.81 9.88
N ASP A 132 6.65 -19.38 9.19
CA ASP A 132 7.47 -18.67 8.20
C ASP A 132 6.64 -18.15 7.00
N ASP A 133 5.41 -18.65 6.83
CA ASP A 133 4.52 -18.23 5.74
C ASP A 133 3.66 -16.99 6.10
N TYR A 134 3.66 -16.55 7.36
CA TYR A 134 2.95 -15.33 7.76
C TYR A 134 3.79 -14.09 7.46
N ASP A 135 3.18 -13.12 6.81
CA ASP A 135 3.85 -11.88 6.46
C ASP A 135 4.02 -10.97 7.70
N SER A 136 5.11 -10.20 7.74
CA SER A 136 5.28 -9.20 8.80
C SER A 136 4.27 -8.07 8.59
N ASN A 137 3.81 -7.43 9.69
CA ASN A 137 2.85 -6.33 9.59
C ASN A 137 3.48 -4.99 9.12
N GLN A 138 4.75 -5.02 8.71
CA GLN A 138 5.44 -3.86 8.16
C GLN A 138 4.88 -3.50 6.78
N VAL A 139 4.53 -2.24 6.59
CA VAL A 139 4.16 -1.68 5.28
C VAL A 139 5.40 -1.07 4.63
N MET A 140 5.58 -1.35 3.35
CA MET A 140 6.60 -0.74 2.50
C MET A 140 5.97 -0.42 1.15
N THR A 141 5.78 0.87 0.89
CA THR A 141 5.24 1.40 -0.39
C THR A 141 6.33 2.00 -1.26
N ASN A 142 7.56 2.15 -0.73
CA ASN A 142 8.70 2.62 -1.49
C ASN A 142 8.97 1.71 -2.69
N LYS A 143 9.25 2.33 -3.83
CA LYS A 143 9.46 1.67 -5.11
C LYS A 143 10.86 1.10 -5.25
N TYR A 144 11.86 1.79 -4.69
CA TYR A 144 13.27 1.51 -4.86
C TYR A 144 13.97 1.16 -3.56
N ASN A 145 14.97 0.28 -3.68
CA ASN A 145 15.98 0.08 -2.67
C ASN A 145 17.28 0.77 -3.12
N LEU A 146 18.17 1.05 -2.19
CA LEU A 146 19.45 1.72 -2.48
C LEU A 146 20.24 1.02 -3.61
N VAL A 147 20.17 -0.30 -3.71
CA VAL A 147 20.85 -1.10 -4.73
C VAL A 147 20.06 -1.17 -6.04
N THR A 148 18.73 -1.26 -5.96
CA THR A 148 17.87 -1.44 -7.14
C THR A 148 17.50 -0.13 -7.82
N PHE A 149 17.74 1.02 -7.17
CA PHE A 149 17.39 2.32 -7.71
C PHE A 149 18.01 2.55 -9.12
N VAL A 150 19.32 2.44 -9.24
CA VAL A 150 20.01 2.74 -10.50
C VAL A 150 19.53 1.87 -11.66
N PRO A 151 19.54 0.52 -11.56
CA PRO A 151 19.12 -0.32 -12.69
C PRO A 151 17.63 -0.15 -13.02
N VAL A 152 16.74 -0.10 -12.04
CA VAL A 152 15.30 0.05 -12.30
C VAL A 152 14.98 1.42 -12.86
N PHE A 153 15.55 2.49 -12.30
CA PHE A 153 15.40 3.86 -12.79
C PHE A 153 15.87 3.97 -14.26
N LEU A 154 17.05 3.45 -14.58
CA LEU A 154 17.57 3.52 -15.96
C LEU A 154 16.67 2.76 -16.95
N VAL A 155 16.20 1.57 -16.60
CA VAL A 155 15.25 0.82 -17.43
C VAL A 155 13.97 1.62 -17.67
N GLU A 156 13.41 2.25 -16.64
CA GLU A 156 12.22 3.09 -16.77
C GLU A 156 12.47 4.34 -17.63
N GLN A 157 13.59 5.04 -17.42
CA GLN A 157 13.90 6.23 -18.21
C GLN A 157 14.18 5.89 -19.67
N PHE A 158 14.86 4.78 -19.96
CA PHE A 158 15.12 4.36 -21.34
C PHE A 158 13.95 3.59 -21.97
N SER A 159 12.91 3.27 -21.25
CA SER A 159 11.63 2.84 -21.82
C SER A 159 10.89 3.96 -22.56
N LYS A 160 11.25 5.22 -22.30
CA LYS A 160 10.79 6.41 -23.04
C LYS A 160 11.58 6.54 -24.33
N TYR A 161 10.91 6.53 -25.47
CA TYR A 161 11.56 6.55 -26.79
C TYR A 161 12.45 7.77 -27.02
N ALA A 162 12.08 8.93 -26.44
CA ALA A 162 12.92 10.12 -26.50
C ALA A 162 14.30 9.90 -25.90
N ASN A 163 14.37 9.39 -24.68
CA ASN A 163 15.62 9.17 -23.98
C ASN A 163 16.47 8.10 -24.68
N LEU A 164 15.80 7.03 -25.17
CA LEU A 164 16.46 5.97 -25.94
C LEU A 164 17.06 6.51 -27.24
N PHE A 165 16.32 7.38 -27.96
CA PHE A 165 16.79 8.03 -29.17
C PHE A 165 18.03 8.90 -28.89
N PHE A 166 18.00 9.75 -27.87
CA PHE A 166 19.15 10.59 -27.52
C PHE A 166 20.35 9.76 -27.07
N LEU A 167 20.13 8.65 -26.35
CA LEU A 167 21.19 7.72 -26.01
C LEU A 167 21.82 7.11 -27.26
N PHE A 168 21.00 6.65 -28.20
CA PHE A 168 21.47 6.07 -29.45
C PHE A 168 22.33 7.06 -30.28
N ILE A 169 21.84 8.28 -30.45
CA ILE A 169 22.61 9.35 -31.13
C ILE A 169 23.91 9.67 -30.37
N GLY A 170 23.85 9.78 -29.05
CA GLY A 170 25.02 10.02 -28.22
C GLY A 170 26.07 8.91 -28.33
N CYS A 171 25.66 7.66 -28.44
CA CYS A 171 26.57 6.53 -28.68
C CYS A 171 27.22 6.61 -30.05
N ILE A 172 26.46 6.93 -31.09
CA ILE A 172 27.01 7.10 -32.46
C ILE A 172 28.05 8.23 -32.52
N GLN A 173 27.79 9.33 -31.78
CA GLN A 173 28.72 10.47 -31.70
C GLN A 173 30.07 10.13 -31.06
N GLN A 174 30.18 9.04 -30.31
CA GLN A 174 31.44 8.60 -29.73
C GLN A 174 32.39 8.00 -30.79
N ILE A 175 31.85 7.56 -31.94
CA ILE A 175 32.67 6.93 -33.00
C ILE A 175 33.46 8.01 -33.75
N PRO A 176 34.83 7.95 -33.79
CA PRO A 176 35.64 8.94 -34.48
C PRO A 176 35.31 8.98 -35.97
N GLY A 177 35.12 10.19 -36.51
CA GLY A 177 34.89 10.40 -37.94
C GLY A 177 33.46 10.17 -38.45
N VAL A 178 32.55 9.74 -37.62
CA VAL A 178 31.13 9.55 -38.00
C VAL A 178 30.32 10.84 -37.84
N SER A 179 30.54 11.58 -36.74
CA SER A 179 29.81 12.81 -36.45
C SER A 179 30.70 14.04 -36.57
N PRO A 180 30.21 15.11 -37.22
CA PRO A 180 30.92 16.40 -37.27
C PRO A 180 30.79 17.19 -35.99
N THR A 181 29.88 16.77 -35.07
CA THR A 181 29.59 17.47 -33.81
C THR A 181 30.47 16.95 -32.66
N ASN A 182 30.63 17.76 -31.62
CA ASN A 182 31.36 17.36 -30.43
C ASN A 182 30.70 16.15 -29.76
N ARG A 183 31.52 15.21 -29.26
CA ARG A 183 31.12 13.95 -28.63
C ARG A 183 30.14 14.13 -27.48
N TRP A 184 30.20 15.25 -26.76
CA TRP A 184 29.41 15.51 -25.56
C TRP A 184 28.12 16.28 -25.81
N THR A 185 27.88 16.77 -27.02
CA THR A 185 26.77 17.66 -27.35
C THR A 185 25.39 17.06 -27.01
N THR A 186 25.22 15.76 -27.20
CA THR A 186 23.95 15.06 -26.91
C THR A 186 23.96 14.39 -25.55
N LEU A 187 25.11 13.87 -25.10
CA LEU A 187 25.18 13.14 -23.83
C LEU A 187 25.04 14.06 -22.61
N VAL A 188 25.59 15.30 -22.67
CA VAL A 188 25.49 16.24 -21.52
C VAL A 188 24.04 16.68 -21.25
N PRO A 189 23.27 17.16 -22.24
CA PRO A 189 21.86 17.47 -22.03
C PRO A 189 21.05 16.24 -21.55
N LEU A 190 21.27 15.06 -22.14
CA LEU A 190 20.62 13.83 -21.69
C LEU A 190 20.96 13.52 -20.22
N ALA A 191 22.23 13.63 -19.83
CA ALA A 191 22.64 13.40 -18.45
C ALA A 191 21.99 14.37 -17.48
N ILE A 192 21.86 15.67 -17.86
CA ILE A 192 21.17 16.67 -17.03
C ILE A 192 19.70 16.31 -16.86
N VAL A 193 18.99 15.93 -17.92
CA VAL A 193 17.60 15.52 -17.86
C VAL A 193 17.42 14.28 -16.96
N LEU A 194 18.32 13.29 -17.11
CA LEU A 194 18.29 12.09 -16.26
C LEU A 194 18.58 12.42 -14.79
N LEU A 195 19.50 13.34 -14.49
CA LEU A 195 19.79 13.78 -13.11
C LEU A 195 18.59 14.49 -12.48
N ILE A 196 17.92 15.37 -13.22
CA ILE A 196 16.72 16.05 -12.74
C ILE A 196 15.59 15.03 -12.48
N ALA A 197 15.39 14.09 -13.39
CA ALA A 197 14.42 13.02 -13.22
C ALA A 197 14.76 12.12 -12.01
N ALA A 198 16.03 11.80 -11.82
CA ALA A 198 16.50 11.02 -10.67
C ALA A 198 16.25 11.75 -9.34
N ALA A 199 16.56 13.06 -9.29
CA ALA A 199 16.33 13.87 -8.09
C ALA A 199 14.83 13.92 -7.72
N LYS A 200 13.95 14.07 -8.72
CA LYS A 200 12.50 14.02 -8.52
C LYS A 200 12.05 12.66 -7.96
N GLU A 201 12.45 11.57 -8.60
CA GLU A 201 12.08 10.20 -8.21
C GLU A 201 12.58 9.85 -6.80
N ILE A 202 13.81 10.26 -6.46
CA ILE A 202 14.37 10.10 -5.11
C ILE A 202 13.54 10.87 -4.09
N SER A 203 13.14 12.12 -4.40
CA SER A 203 12.32 12.93 -3.50
C SER A 203 10.95 12.29 -3.23
N GLU A 204 10.29 11.78 -4.28
CA GLU A 204 9.00 11.09 -4.15
C GLU A 204 9.11 9.80 -3.34
N ASP A 205 10.14 9.00 -3.61
CA ASP A 205 10.37 7.74 -2.90
C ASP A 205 10.75 7.96 -1.44
N TRP A 206 11.50 9.04 -1.15
CA TRP A 206 11.80 9.46 0.21
C TRP A 206 10.56 9.86 1.00
N GLN A 207 9.61 10.57 0.38
CA GLN A 207 8.33 10.92 1.01
C GLN A 207 7.52 9.65 1.34
N ARG A 208 7.46 8.68 0.43
CA ARG A 208 6.82 7.38 0.69
C ARG A 208 7.49 6.65 1.85
N TYR A 209 8.82 6.58 1.83
CA TYR A 209 9.58 5.95 2.90
C TYR A 209 9.33 6.58 4.28
N THR A 210 9.29 7.91 4.36
CA THR A 210 9.02 8.60 5.63
C THR A 210 7.58 8.36 6.12
N ALA A 211 6.60 8.35 5.23
CA ALA A 211 5.20 8.03 5.55
C ALA A 211 5.06 6.57 6.02
N ASP A 212 5.73 5.63 5.35
CA ASP A 212 5.76 4.22 5.76
C ASP A 212 6.39 4.06 7.15
N MET A 213 7.50 4.76 7.42
CA MET A 213 8.14 4.71 8.74
C MET A 213 7.23 5.24 9.85
N GLU A 214 6.53 6.34 9.62
CA GLU A 214 5.59 6.90 10.56
C GLU A 214 4.45 5.91 10.84
N MET A 215 3.83 5.36 9.80
CA MET A 215 2.77 4.36 9.94
C MET A 215 3.25 3.10 10.68
N ASN A 216 4.40 2.59 10.37
CA ASN A 216 4.98 1.41 11.01
C ASN A 216 5.38 1.63 12.49
N ALA A 217 5.62 2.89 12.87
CA ALA A 217 5.97 3.27 14.24
C ALA A 217 4.77 3.53 15.14
N HIS A 218 3.54 3.61 14.60
CA HIS A 218 2.33 3.74 15.42
C HIS A 218 2.28 2.63 16.47
N LEU A 219 1.89 3.00 17.69
CA LEU A 219 1.83 2.07 18.81
C LEU A 219 0.40 1.55 18.99
N VAL A 220 0.29 0.27 19.30
CA VAL A 220 -0.98 -0.37 19.66
C VAL A 220 -0.77 -1.25 20.90
N PRO A 221 -1.72 -1.23 21.87
CA PRO A 221 -1.69 -2.15 23.00
C PRO A 221 -1.94 -3.58 22.53
N VAL A 222 -0.97 -4.46 22.76
CA VAL A 222 -1.04 -5.92 22.49
C VAL A 222 -1.09 -6.64 23.83
N LEU A 223 -1.92 -7.67 23.91
CA LEU A 223 -2.05 -8.48 25.13
C LEU A 223 -0.80 -9.36 25.30
N ASP A 224 -0.11 -9.16 26.40
CA ASP A 224 0.90 -10.11 26.84
C ASP A 224 0.20 -11.23 27.65
N VAL A 225 0.16 -12.42 27.06
CA VAL A 225 -0.54 -13.59 27.64
C VAL A 225 0.12 -14.02 28.94
N SER A 226 1.43 -13.81 29.12
CA SER A 226 2.17 -14.25 30.28
C SER A 226 1.86 -13.40 31.52
N SER A 227 1.71 -12.09 31.33
CA SER A 227 1.42 -11.14 32.41
C SER A 227 -0.07 -10.79 32.53
N GLY A 228 -0.87 -11.09 31.49
CA GLY A 228 -2.29 -10.68 31.42
C GLY A 228 -2.47 -9.17 31.32
N THR A 229 -1.45 -8.44 30.85
CA THR A 229 -1.44 -6.97 30.75
C THR A 229 -1.27 -6.50 29.33
N TRP A 230 -1.63 -5.25 29.07
CA TRP A 230 -1.46 -4.61 27.77
C TRP A 230 -0.07 -4.00 27.64
N VAL A 231 0.68 -4.38 26.62
CA VAL A 231 2.02 -3.86 26.28
C VAL A 231 1.95 -3.12 24.97
N SER A 232 2.43 -1.89 24.93
CA SER A 232 2.50 -1.10 23.69
C SER A 232 3.57 -1.66 22.77
N ARG A 233 3.16 -2.05 21.54
CA ARG A 233 4.04 -2.50 20.47
C ARG A 233 3.84 -1.65 19.22
N ALA A 234 4.89 -1.50 18.42
CA ALA A 234 4.77 -0.84 17.12
C ALA A 234 3.97 -1.72 16.14
N TRP A 235 3.22 -1.09 15.24
CA TRP A 235 2.41 -1.81 14.25
C TRP A 235 3.22 -2.84 13.47
N ARG A 236 4.47 -2.53 13.10
CA ARG A 236 5.38 -3.45 12.41
C ARG A 236 5.69 -4.73 13.19
N GLU A 237 5.51 -4.71 14.51
CA GLU A 237 5.84 -5.81 15.42
C GLU A 237 4.63 -6.70 15.74
N VAL A 238 3.43 -6.27 15.33
CA VAL A 238 2.19 -7.02 15.48
C VAL A 238 2.24 -8.28 14.61
N ARG A 239 1.83 -9.41 15.17
CA ARG A 239 1.89 -10.73 14.52
C ARG A 239 0.51 -11.38 14.47
N VAL A 240 0.36 -12.34 13.54
CA VAL A 240 -0.83 -13.20 13.50
C VAL A 240 -0.98 -13.96 14.82
N GLY A 241 -2.19 -13.92 15.36
CA GLY A 241 -2.51 -14.53 16.66
C GLY A 241 -2.33 -13.61 17.86
N ASP A 242 -1.75 -12.40 17.69
CA ASP A 242 -1.77 -11.37 18.73
C ASP A 242 -3.20 -10.88 18.97
N ILE A 243 -3.51 -10.57 20.23
CA ILE A 243 -4.76 -9.87 20.58
C ILE A 243 -4.42 -8.42 20.84
N VAL A 244 -5.06 -7.53 20.10
CA VAL A 244 -4.83 -6.09 20.17
C VAL A 244 -6.05 -5.37 20.73
N ARG A 245 -5.81 -4.26 21.44
CA ARG A 245 -6.83 -3.33 21.87
C ARG A 245 -6.76 -2.08 21.01
N VAL A 246 -7.87 -1.72 20.37
CA VAL A 246 -7.99 -0.49 19.59
C VAL A 246 -8.97 0.42 20.28
N SER A 247 -8.60 1.69 20.46
CA SER A 247 -9.42 2.70 21.14
C SER A 247 -10.26 3.48 20.12
N ARG A 248 -11.22 4.24 20.62
CA ARG A 248 -12.05 5.13 19.78
C ARG A 248 -11.17 6.05 18.93
N ASP A 249 -11.57 6.24 17.68
CA ASP A 249 -10.92 7.08 16.67
C ASP A 249 -9.54 6.62 16.25
N GLU A 250 -9.11 5.40 16.64
CA GLU A 250 -7.89 4.76 16.14
C GLU A 250 -8.17 3.86 14.95
N PHE A 251 -7.15 3.69 14.10
CA PHE A 251 -7.18 2.79 12.95
C PHE A 251 -6.77 1.37 13.35
N PHE A 252 -7.35 0.39 12.68
CA PHE A 252 -6.95 -1.00 12.88
C PHE A 252 -5.57 -1.28 12.24
N PRO A 253 -4.61 -1.84 13.01
CA PRO A 253 -3.24 -2.06 12.56
C PRO A 253 -3.10 -3.20 11.54
N ALA A 254 -4.04 -4.14 11.53
CA ALA A 254 -4.06 -5.37 10.75
C ALA A 254 -5.52 -5.78 10.53
N ASP A 255 -5.77 -6.85 9.77
CA ASP A 255 -7.10 -7.45 9.73
C ASP A 255 -7.34 -8.26 11.00
N LEU A 256 -8.41 -7.95 11.71
CA LEU A 256 -8.73 -8.48 13.04
C LEU A 256 -10.09 -9.18 13.03
N VAL A 257 -10.21 -10.25 13.81
CA VAL A 257 -11.52 -10.79 14.21
C VAL A 257 -11.92 -10.17 15.55
N LEU A 258 -13.06 -9.51 15.57
CA LEU A 258 -13.63 -8.87 16.77
C LEU A 258 -13.96 -9.92 17.82
N LEU A 259 -13.29 -9.85 18.97
CA LEU A 259 -13.54 -10.73 20.10
C LEU A 259 -14.51 -10.12 21.10
N SER A 260 -14.34 -8.84 21.45
CA SER A 260 -15.14 -8.16 22.43
C SER A 260 -15.10 -6.65 22.21
N SER A 261 -16.10 -5.94 22.70
CA SER A 261 -16.22 -4.49 22.65
C SER A 261 -16.63 -3.95 24.03
N SER A 262 -16.44 -2.65 24.21
CA SER A 262 -16.97 -1.91 25.37
C SER A 262 -18.49 -1.75 25.34
N GLU A 263 -19.10 -1.87 24.15
CA GLU A 263 -20.53 -1.75 23.97
C GLU A 263 -21.29 -3.05 24.32
N PRO A 264 -22.55 -2.95 24.75
CA PRO A 264 -23.39 -4.12 24.99
C PRO A 264 -23.40 -5.06 23.77
N GLU A 265 -23.51 -6.36 24.05
CA GLU A 265 -23.57 -7.42 23.04
C GLU A 265 -22.33 -7.48 22.10
N GLY A 266 -21.23 -6.79 22.45
CA GLY A 266 -20.01 -6.76 21.65
C GLY A 266 -20.15 -6.00 20.34
N LEU A 267 -21.03 -4.99 20.29
CA LEU A 267 -21.18 -4.15 19.10
C LEU A 267 -20.02 -3.19 18.93
N ALA A 268 -19.66 -2.90 17.70
CA ALA A 268 -18.67 -1.91 17.31
C ALA A 268 -19.11 -1.21 16.02
N TYR A 269 -18.86 0.08 15.92
CA TYR A 269 -19.16 0.86 14.73
C TYR A 269 -17.85 1.26 14.06
N VAL A 270 -17.74 0.96 12.78
CA VAL A 270 -16.50 1.09 12.02
C VAL A 270 -16.75 1.94 10.78
N GLU A 271 -15.88 2.92 10.58
CA GLU A 271 -15.84 3.72 9.37
C GLU A 271 -14.83 3.13 8.38
N THR A 272 -15.29 2.91 7.15
CA THR A 272 -14.46 2.33 6.08
C THR A 272 -14.20 3.33 4.94
N ALA A 273 -14.40 4.62 5.15
CA ALA A 273 -14.26 5.66 4.13
C ALA A 273 -12.90 5.63 3.42
N ASN A 274 -11.82 5.26 4.13
CA ASN A 274 -10.48 5.11 3.56
C ASN A 274 -10.30 3.87 2.66
N LEU A 275 -11.24 2.91 2.69
CA LEU A 275 -11.13 1.64 1.98
C LEU A 275 -12.04 1.60 0.74
N ASP A 276 -13.28 2.02 0.90
CA ASP A 276 -14.33 1.92 -0.11
C ASP A 276 -15.04 3.25 -0.40
N GLY A 277 -14.63 4.34 0.28
CA GLY A 277 -15.23 5.66 0.13
C GLY A 277 -16.58 5.81 0.83
N GLU A 278 -17.10 4.77 1.49
CA GLU A 278 -18.36 4.82 2.22
C GLU A 278 -18.21 5.48 3.58
N THR A 279 -18.88 6.60 3.79
CA THR A 279 -18.86 7.35 5.06
C THR A 279 -19.85 6.81 6.09
N ASN A 280 -20.78 5.95 5.69
CA ASN A 280 -21.74 5.31 6.60
C ASN A 280 -21.00 4.35 7.53
N LEU A 281 -21.36 4.42 8.81
CA LEU A 281 -20.80 3.51 9.81
C LEU A 281 -21.34 2.09 9.59
N LYS A 282 -20.41 1.13 9.49
CA LYS A 282 -20.73 -0.28 9.43
C LYS A 282 -20.76 -0.87 10.83
N VAL A 283 -21.83 -1.60 11.13
CA VAL A 283 -21.95 -2.29 12.42
C VAL A 283 -21.21 -3.60 12.36
N LYS A 284 -20.36 -3.86 13.34
CA LYS A 284 -19.68 -5.13 13.58
C LYS A 284 -20.08 -5.69 14.92
N GLN A 285 -20.16 -7.00 15.04
CA GLN A 285 -20.63 -7.65 16.26
C GLN A 285 -19.74 -8.85 16.62
N ALA A 286 -19.26 -8.86 17.85
CA ALA A 286 -18.52 -10.00 18.39
C ALA A 286 -19.41 -11.24 18.53
N LEU A 287 -18.82 -12.41 18.54
CA LEU A 287 -19.58 -13.63 18.82
C LEU A 287 -20.12 -13.60 20.26
N PRO A 288 -21.33 -14.10 20.51
CA PRO A 288 -21.90 -14.17 21.86
C PRO A 288 -21.01 -14.91 22.87
N LEU A 289 -20.17 -15.79 22.38
CA LEU A 289 -19.19 -16.55 23.15
C LEU A 289 -18.06 -15.66 23.69
N THR A 290 -17.56 -14.72 22.88
CA THR A 290 -16.41 -13.88 23.20
C THR A 290 -16.79 -12.49 23.68
N ALA A 291 -17.97 -11.98 23.34
CA ALA A 291 -18.47 -10.67 23.76
C ALA A 291 -18.35 -10.39 25.26
N PRO A 292 -18.61 -11.36 26.20
CA PRO A 292 -18.47 -11.13 27.64
C PRO A 292 -17.02 -11.00 28.12
N LEU A 293 -16.01 -11.18 27.27
CA LEU A 293 -14.60 -11.12 27.63
C LEU A 293 -14.09 -9.67 27.67
N VAL A 294 -14.59 -8.87 28.57
CA VAL A 294 -14.29 -7.42 28.66
C VAL A 294 -13.01 -7.08 29.44
N SER A 295 -12.35 -8.05 30.06
CA SER A 295 -11.11 -7.81 30.82
C SER A 295 -9.91 -8.55 30.21
N ALA A 296 -8.72 -7.95 30.31
CA ALA A 296 -7.47 -8.54 29.81
C ALA A 296 -7.23 -9.95 30.36
N THR A 297 -7.50 -10.17 31.64
CA THR A 297 -7.36 -11.47 32.31
C THR A 297 -8.29 -12.53 31.74
N ARG A 298 -9.53 -12.18 31.42
CA ARG A 298 -10.46 -13.13 30.79
C ARG A 298 -10.06 -13.44 29.36
N VAL A 299 -9.63 -12.45 28.61
CA VAL A 299 -9.15 -12.64 27.23
C VAL A 299 -7.85 -13.44 27.22
N SER A 300 -6.92 -13.23 28.16
CA SER A 300 -5.68 -14.01 28.23
C SER A 300 -5.90 -15.48 28.60
N SER A 301 -7.00 -15.79 29.26
CA SER A 301 -7.37 -17.19 29.58
C SER A 301 -8.10 -17.91 28.44
N LEU A 302 -8.55 -17.18 27.40
CA LEU A 302 -9.22 -17.78 26.24
C LEU A 302 -8.28 -18.75 25.53
N ARG A 303 -8.72 -19.99 25.32
CA ARG A 303 -8.00 -21.00 24.55
C ARG A 303 -8.92 -21.50 23.44
N GLY A 304 -8.34 -21.84 22.33
CA GLY A 304 -9.07 -22.33 21.16
C GLY A 304 -8.29 -22.15 19.88
N THR A 305 -8.92 -22.47 18.78
CA THR A 305 -8.34 -22.32 17.43
C THR A 305 -9.32 -21.59 16.53
N LEU A 306 -8.82 -20.64 15.75
CA LEU A 306 -9.54 -20.02 14.66
C LEU A 306 -9.04 -20.61 13.35
N SER A 307 -9.90 -21.33 12.64
CA SER A 307 -9.64 -21.75 11.26
C SER A 307 -10.34 -20.77 10.32
N CYS A 308 -9.61 -20.13 9.42
CA CYS A 308 -10.16 -19.15 8.47
C CYS A 308 -9.62 -19.39 7.06
N GLU A 309 -10.24 -18.72 6.12
CA GLU A 309 -9.84 -18.71 4.71
C GLU A 309 -8.38 -18.24 4.52
N ALA A 310 -7.79 -18.60 3.37
CA ALA A 310 -6.51 -18.04 2.95
C ALA A 310 -6.63 -16.54 2.65
N PRO A 311 -5.52 -15.76 2.73
CA PRO A 311 -5.52 -14.36 2.36
C PRO A 311 -6.07 -14.14 0.95
N ASN A 312 -7.07 -13.26 0.82
CA ASN A 312 -7.72 -12.91 -0.44
C ASN A 312 -8.05 -11.42 -0.51
N ASN A 313 -8.43 -10.95 -1.69
CA ASN A 313 -8.73 -9.54 -1.95
C ASN A 313 -10.20 -9.14 -1.74
N SER A 314 -11.07 -10.04 -1.30
CA SER A 314 -12.48 -9.72 -1.06
C SER A 314 -12.66 -8.95 0.23
N LEU A 315 -13.10 -7.69 0.15
CA LEU A 315 -13.33 -6.84 1.32
C LEU A 315 -14.61 -7.20 2.10
N TYR A 316 -15.58 -7.81 1.43
CA TYR A 316 -16.93 -8.03 1.97
C TYR A 316 -17.21 -9.48 2.37
N THR A 317 -16.28 -10.37 2.12
CA THR A 317 -16.42 -11.79 2.48
C THR A 317 -15.34 -12.19 3.47
N PHE A 318 -15.70 -13.05 4.39
CA PHE A 318 -14.77 -13.73 5.31
C PHE A 318 -15.43 -15.01 5.76
N ASP A 319 -14.71 -16.12 5.71
CA ASP A 319 -15.17 -17.41 6.18
C ASP A 319 -14.17 -17.99 7.19
N GLY A 320 -14.68 -18.26 8.37
CA GLY A 320 -13.89 -18.82 9.44
C GLY A 320 -14.73 -19.61 10.45
N THR A 321 -14.06 -20.37 11.28
CA THR A 321 -14.69 -21.13 12.37
C THR A 321 -13.84 -20.99 13.61
N LEU A 322 -14.43 -20.51 14.68
CA LEU A 322 -13.84 -20.45 16.01
C LEU A 322 -14.21 -21.70 16.80
N ASP A 323 -13.20 -22.47 17.17
CA ASP A 323 -13.33 -23.67 18.00
C ASP A 323 -12.75 -23.39 19.39
N VAL A 324 -13.60 -23.48 20.41
CA VAL A 324 -13.22 -23.29 21.81
C VAL A 324 -13.51 -24.58 22.56
N PRO A 325 -12.54 -25.14 23.28
CA PRO A 325 -12.71 -26.39 24.02
C PRO A 325 -13.96 -26.36 24.93
N GLY A 326 -14.80 -27.38 24.81
CA GLY A 326 -16.03 -27.51 25.61
C GLY A 326 -17.25 -26.81 25.03
N GLN A 327 -17.14 -26.19 23.86
CA GLN A 327 -18.26 -25.54 23.14
C GLN A 327 -18.35 -26.02 21.70
N ALA A 328 -19.52 -25.90 21.10
CA ALA A 328 -19.69 -26.17 19.67
C ALA A 328 -18.92 -25.13 18.82
N PRO A 329 -18.24 -25.53 17.75
CA PRO A 329 -17.60 -24.61 16.83
C PRO A 329 -18.57 -23.54 16.33
N ARG A 330 -18.12 -22.29 16.28
CA ARG A 330 -18.94 -21.15 15.86
C ARG A 330 -18.42 -20.56 14.56
N PRO A 331 -19.28 -20.30 13.57
CA PRO A 331 -18.89 -19.62 12.36
C PRO A 331 -18.50 -18.19 12.65
N VAL A 332 -17.47 -17.69 11.98
CA VAL A 332 -16.98 -16.31 12.00
C VAL A 332 -17.10 -15.77 10.58
N GLY A 333 -17.86 -14.70 10.43
CA GLY A 333 -18.17 -14.11 9.13
C GLY A 333 -17.65 -12.67 8.98
N PRO A 334 -18.06 -11.98 7.92
CA PRO A 334 -17.65 -10.60 7.67
C PRO A 334 -18.11 -9.62 8.77
N ASP A 335 -19.16 -9.94 9.53
CA ASP A 335 -19.64 -9.10 10.63
C ASP A 335 -18.68 -9.06 11.81
N GLN A 336 -17.81 -10.05 11.93
CA GLN A 336 -16.77 -10.12 12.94
C GLN A 336 -15.43 -9.56 12.43
N LEU A 337 -15.28 -9.35 11.11
CA LEU A 337 -14.01 -8.91 10.53
C LEU A 337 -13.88 -7.37 10.58
N LEU A 338 -12.77 -6.91 11.15
CA LEU A 338 -12.31 -5.53 11.18
C LEU A 338 -11.13 -5.41 10.24
N LEU A 339 -11.26 -4.59 9.20
CA LEU A 339 -10.25 -4.45 8.15
C LEU A 339 -9.16 -3.46 8.55
N ARG A 340 -7.92 -3.74 8.17
CA ARG A 340 -6.80 -2.80 8.31
C ARG A 340 -7.12 -1.46 7.65
N GLY A 341 -6.82 -0.35 8.36
CA GLY A 341 -7.04 1.00 7.85
C GLY A 341 -8.47 1.52 7.99
N ALA A 342 -9.43 0.69 8.42
CA ALA A 342 -10.71 1.18 8.90
C ALA A 342 -10.55 1.77 10.31
N GLN A 343 -11.46 2.65 10.70
CA GLN A 343 -11.39 3.42 11.94
C GLN A 343 -12.52 3.01 12.89
N LEU A 344 -12.19 2.81 14.17
CA LEU A 344 -13.19 2.54 15.20
C LEU A 344 -13.96 3.83 15.55
N ARG A 345 -15.30 3.76 15.53
CA ARG A 345 -16.20 4.83 15.94
C ARG A 345 -17.11 4.35 17.05
N ASN A 346 -17.72 5.25 17.79
CA ASN A 346 -18.77 5.01 18.80
C ASN A 346 -18.51 3.94 19.88
N ALA A 347 -17.40 3.24 19.88
CA ALA A 347 -17.04 2.33 20.96
C ALA A 347 -15.75 2.83 21.63
N PRO A 348 -15.68 2.97 22.95
CA PRO A 348 -14.47 3.36 23.68
C PRO A 348 -13.26 2.48 23.37
N TRP A 349 -13.48 1.17 23.21
CA TRP A 349 -12.42 0.21 22.81
C TRP A 349 -13.04 -1.08 22.25
N VAL A 350 -12.23 -1.78 21.49
CA VAL A 350 -12.48 -3.15 21.02
C VAL A 350 -11.25 -4.03 21.23
N TYR A 351 -11.46 -5.34 21.40
CA TYR A 351 -10.42 -6.36 21.37
C TYR A 351 -10.53 -7.15 20.08
N GLY A 352 -9.44 -7.26 19.34
CA GLY A 352 -9.37 -8.01 18.08
C GLY A 352 -8.23 -9.01 18.05
N LEU A 353 -8.50 -10.21 17.53
CA LEU A 353 -7.50 -11.21 17.21
C LEU A 353 -6.93 -10.94 15.82
N VAL A 354 -5.63 -10.81 15.70
CA VAL A 354 -4.94 -10.56 14.42
C VAL A 354 -4.98 -11.81 13.55
N VAL A 355 -5.54 -11.68 12.33
CA VAL A 355 -5.72 -12.80 11.38
C VAL A 355 -4.80 -12.66 10.18
N PHE A 356 -4.75 -11.45 9.58
CA PHE A 356 -3.88 -11.16 8.46
C PHE A 356 -3.02 -9.93 8.75
N THR A 357 -1.75 -10.00 8.38
CA THR A 357 -0.75 -8.97 8.59
C THR A 357 -0.07 -8.58 7.28
N GLY A 358 0.45 -7.37 7.19
CA GLY A 358 1.23 -6.89 6.04
C GLY A 358 0.52 -7.07 4.71
N HIS A 359 1.20 -7.68 3.75
CA HIS A 359 0.65 -7.92 2.41
C HIS A 359 -0.50 -8.94 2.36
N ASP A 360 -0.71 -9.71 3.42
CA ASP A 360 -1.81 -10.67 3.50
C ASP A 360 -3.13 -10.01 3.88
N THR A 361 -3.11 -8.74 4.34
CA THR A 361 -4.33 -7.98 4.64
C THR A 361 -5.14 -7.74 3.37
N LYS A 362 -6.46 -7.79 3.50
CA LYS A 362 -7.39 -7.60 2.38
C LYS A 362 -7.19 -6.25 1.68
N LEU A 363 -6.82 -5.20 2.42
CA LEU A 363 -6.48 -3.90 1.86
C LEU A 363 -5.27 -4.00 0.91
N LEU A 364 -4.16 -4.59 1.35
CA LEU A 364 -2.94 -4.67 0.55
C LEU A 364 -3.03 -5.71 -0.57
N GLN A 365 -3.89 -6.72 -0.43
CA GLN A 365 -4.24 -7.63 -1.53
C GLN A 365 -5.02 -6.92 -2.65
N ASN A 366 -5.85 -5.92 -2.31
CA ASN A 366 -6.55 -5.07 -3.28
C ASN A 366 -5.64 -4.00 -3.90
N ALA A 367 -4.61 -3.56 -3.19
CA ALA A 367 -3.59 -2.65 -3.71
C ALA A 367 -2.71 -3.38 -4.74
N THR A 368 -3.33 -3.96 -5.77
CA THR A 368 -2.63 -4.63 -6.86
C THR A 368 -1.71 -3.65 -7.57
N LYS A 369 -0.54 -4.16 -7.98
CA LYS A 369 0.43 -3.43 -8.81
C LYS A 369 -0.32 -2.82 -9.99
N THR A 370 -0.60 -1.53 -9.91
CA THR A 370 -1.15 -0.79 -11.06
C THR A 370 -0.15 -0.92 -12.20
N PRO A 371 -0.55 -1.47 -13.36
CA PRO A 371 0.32 -1.48 -14.53
C PRO A 371 0.71 -0.04 -14.82
N LEU A 372 1.96 0.17 -15.25
CA LEU A 372 2.46 1.49 -15.65
C LEU A 372 1.48 2.09 -16.67
N LYS A 373 0.59 2.95 -16.20
CA LYS A 373 -0.37 3.67 -17.05
C LYS A 373 0.45 4.67 -17.88
N ARG A 374 0.62 4.38 -19.17
CA ARG A 374 1.19 5.36 -20.11
C ARG A 374 0.08 6.33 -20.48
N THR A 375 0.30 7.61 -20.26
CA THR A 375 -0.66 8.65 -20.65
C THR A 375 -0.90 8.65 -22.16
N ARG A 376 -2.04 9.17 -22.59
CA ARG A 376 -2.34 9.34 -24.02
C ARG A 376 -1.28 10.21 -24.71
N VAL A 377 -0.83 11.24 -23.98
CA VAL A 377 0.24 12.14 -24.43
C VAL A 377 1.55 11.38 -24.63
N ASP A 378 1.97 10.53 -23.68
CA ASP A 378 3.17 9.71 -23.84
C ASP A 378 3.10 8.81 -25.08
N LYS A 379 1.95 8.19 -25.34
CA LYS A 379 1.75 7.36 -26.55
C LYS A 379 1.87 8.19 -27.83
N GLN A 380 1.28 9.39 -27.86
CA GLN A 380 1.37 10.30 -29.00
C GLN A 380 2.80 10.80 -29.22
N VAL A 381 3.47 11.25 -28.16
CA VAL A 381 4.87 11.69 -28.22
C VAL A 381 5.79 10.57 -28.72
N ASN A 382 5.62 9.35 -28.21
CA ASN A 382 6.39 8.21 -28.67
C ASN A 382 6.17 7.90 -30.17
N SER A 383 4.90 8.01 -30.64
CA SER A 383 4.57 7.83 -32.06
C SER A 383 5.20 8.91 -32.93
N LEU A 384 5.16 10.17 -32.50
CA LEU A 384 5.78 11.29 -33.20
C LEU A 384 7.32 11.12 -33.29
N ILE A 385 7.97 10.73 -32.19
CA ILE A 385 9.42 10.48 -32.19
C ILE A 385 9.78 9.36 -33.15
N LEU A 386 9.01 8.26 -33.17
CA LEU A 386 9.23 7.16 -34.10
C LEU A 386 9.06 7.60 -35.55
N SER A 387 8.04 8.41 -35.87
CA SER A 387 7.81 8.92 -37.23
C SER A 387 8.92 9.88 -37.67
N LEU A 388 9.41 10.74 -36.78
CA LEU A 388 10.57 11.61 -37.04
C LEU A 388 11.85 10.78 -37.31
N PHE A 389 12.07 9.72 -36.55
CA PHE A 389 13.21 8.84 -36.76
C PHE A 389 13.17 8.16 -38.14
N VAL A 390 12.00 7.64 -38.53
CA VAL A 390 11.80 7.04 -39.85
C VAL A 390 12.02 8.07 -40.96
N LEU A 391 11.54 9.30 -40.80
CA LEU A 391 11.76 10.38 -41.75
C LEU A 391 13.23 10.74 -41.86
N MET A 392 13.94 10.89 -40.75
CA MET A 392 15.38 11.15 -40.75
C MET A 392 16.18 10.04 -41.46
N LEU A 393 15.82 8.79 -41.20
CA LEU A 393 16.45 7.63 -41.83
C LEU A 393 16.19 7.65 -43.34
N ALA A 394 14.97 7.92 -43.78
CA ALA A 394 14.62 8.04 -45.21
C ALA A 394 15.42 9.14 -45.90
N LEU A 395 15.51 10.34 -45.30
CA LEU A 395 16.32 11.44 -45.81
C LEU A 395 17.80 11.10 -45.90
N ALA A 396 18.34 10.45 -44.86
CA ALA A 396 19.75 9.99 -44.87
C ALA A 396 20.05 9.00 -46.02
N ILE A 397 19.12 8.08 -46.28
CA ILE A 397 19.25 7.13 -47.41
C ILE A 397 19.20 7.88 -48.75
N VAL A 398 18.25 8.80 -48.94
CA VAL A 398 18.13 9.59 -50.18
C VAL A 398 19.38 10.41 -50.41
N CYS A 399 19.89 11.11 -49.38
CA CYS A 399 21.12 11.90 -49.49
C CYS A 399 22.35 10.99 -49.79
N SER A 400 22.42 9.81 -49.18
CA SER A 400 23.53 8.86 -49.44
C SER A 400 23.51 8.34 -50.88
N ILE A 401 22.33 7.99 -51.39
CA ILE A 401 22.15 7.56 -52.79
C ILE A 401 22.49 8.71 -53.73
N GLY A 402 22.03 9.93 -53.47
CA GLY A 402 22.38 11.11 -54.27
C GLY A 402 23.87 11.38 -54.31
N ALA A 403 24.55 11.28 -53.18
CA ALA A 403 26.01 11.43 -53.08
C ALA A 403 26.77 10.35 -53.88
N LEU A 404 26.29 9.09 -53.85
CA LEU A 404 26.86 7.98 -54.65
C LEU A 404 26.70 8.24 -56.15
N ILE A 405 25.54 8.69 -56.60
CA ILE A 405 25.29 9.02 -58.03
C ILE A 405 26.17 10.17 -58.45
N ALA A 406 26.24 11.26 -57.68
CA ALA A 406 27.08 12.42 -57.97
C ALA A 406 28.58 12.04 -58.03
N SER A 407 29.07 11.23 -57.09
CA SER A 407 30.46 10.79 -57.08
C SER A 407 30.82 9.89 -58.27
N ARG A 408 29.87 9.03 -58.73
CA ARG A 408 30.08 8.22 -59.95
C ARG A 408 30.06 9.07 -61.20
N SER A 409 29.19 10.09 -61.28
CA SER A 409 29.19 11.03 -62.41
C SER A 409 30.45 11.85 -62.46
N ALA A 410 30.94 12.38 -61.34
CA ALA A 410 32.18 13.13 -61.26
C ALA A 410 33.42 12.29 -61.69
N ARG A 411 33.50 11.01 -61.27
CA ARG A 411 34.58 10.09 -61.73
C ARG A 411 34.54 9.79 -63.23
N ARG A 412 33.32 9.66 -63.78
CA ARG A 412 33.17 9.47 -65.23
C ARG A 412 33.71 10.66 -66.01
N ASN A 413 33.32 11.88 -65.58
CA ASN A 413 33.74 13.10 -66.22
C ASN A 413 35.27 13.34 -66.09
N ALA A 414 35.92 12.90 -65.01
CA ALA A 414 37.33 12.99 -64.76
C ALA A 414 38.15 11.95 -65.61
N LEU A 415 37.52 10.92 -66.13
CA LEU A 415 38.13 9.93 -67.00
C LEU A 415 38.15 10.35 -68.51
N TYR A 416 37.42 11.42 -68.87
CA TYR A 416 37.31 11.99 -70.19
C TYR A 416 38.15 13.29 -70.37
N LEU A 417 38.85 13.77 -69.34
CA LEU A 417 39.84 14.83 -69.35
C LEU A 417 41.22 14.25 -69.18
#